data_9e40b1d84d5f21623d8841ec6b22a98e
#
_entry.id   9e40b1d84d5f21623d8841ec6b22a98e
#
_cell.length_a   1.000
_cell.length_b   1.000
_cell.length_c   1.000
_cell.angle_alpha   90.00
_cell.angle_beta   90.00
_cell.angle_gamma   90.00
#
_symmetry.space_group_name_H-M   'P 1'
#
loop_
_entity.id
_entity.type
_entity.pdbx_description
1 polymer ?
#
loop_
_entity_poly.entity_id
_entity_poly.type
_entity_poly.pdbx_seq_one_letter_code
_entity_poly.pdbx_strand_id
1 'polypeptide(L)'
;DEIILPKAKAEAAGVKVSVIEPAPFQQVIKTSGQVLAAQGDESVAVATVAGVVSFRGKVTEGMSVGSGTPLVTISSKNIADGDPVQRARIAYEVSKKEYERMKELVKNKIVSDKDFAQAEQSYENARLSYEALSKNHSAIGQSITAPIAGYVKSILVKEGDYVTIGQPLVSVTQNRRLF
;
A
#
# COMPACT_ATOMS: atom_id res chain seq x y z
N ASP A 1 16.24 77.38 -19.28
CA ASP A 1 15.10 77.48 -20.18
C ASP A 1 14.02 76.57 -19.64
N GLU A 2 12.91 77.23 -19.18
CA GLU A 2 11.74 76.52 -18.63
C GLU A 2 10.79 76.19 -19.78
N ILE A 3 10.47 74.93 -19.95
CA ILE A 3 9.55 74.48 -20.98
C ILE A 3 8.16 74.39 -20.35
N ILE A 4 7.31 75.38 -20.67
CA ILE A 4 5.91 75.41 -20.23
C ILE A 4 5.07 74.58 -21.18
N LEU A 5 4.58 73.41 -20.71
CA LEU A 5 3.69 72.56 -21.47
C LEU A 5 2.23 72.83 -21.06
N PRO A 6 1.38 73.39 -21.96
CA PRO A 6 -0.04 73.57 -21.64
C PRO A 6 -0.73 72.27 -21.31
N LYS A 7 -1.63 72.30 -20.33
CA LYS A 7 -2.35 71.12 -19.78
C LYS A 7 -3.01 70.28 -20.88
N ALA A 8 -3.64 70.94 -21.88
CA ALA A 8 -4.25 70.24 -23.02
C ALA A 8 -3.25 69.44 -23.87
N LYS A 9 -2.02 69.94 -24.02
CA LYS A 9 -0.96 69.26 -24.77
C LYS A 9 -0.32 68.13 -23.93
N ALA A 10 -0.25 68.32 -22.60
CA ALA A 10 0.23 67.29 -21.70
C ALA A 10 -0.74 66.10 -21.67
N GLU A 11 -2.02 66.31 -21.65
CA GLU A 11 -3.05 65.27 -21.70
C GLU A 11 -3.05 64.53 -23.06
N ALA A 12 -2.92 65.30 -24.16
CA ALA A 12 -2.82 64.67 -25.50
C ALA A 12 -1.55 63.83 -25.69
N ALA A 13 -0.46 64.23 -25.01
CA ALA A 13 0.81 63.45 -24.99
C ALA A 13 0.81 62.31 -23.97
N GLY A 14 -0.32 62.07 -23.25
CA GLY A 14 -0.41 60.96 -22.29
C GLY A 14 0.36 61.18 -20.98
N VAL A 15 0.79 62.42 -20.69
CA VAL A 15 1.49 62.76 -19.45
C VAL A 15 0.52 62.70 -18.26
N LYS A 16 0.74 61.83 -17.31
CA LYS A 16 -0.03 61.71 -16.08
C LYS A 16 0.85 62.12 -14.92
N VAL A 17 0.32 63.05 -14.09
CA VAL A 17 0.95 63.43 -12.83
C VAL A 17 0.25 62.72 -11.70
N SER A 18 0.99 62.02 -10.86
CA SER A 18 0.50 61.40 -9.65
C SER A 18 1.33 61.84 -8.44
N VAL A 19 0.66 62.05 -7.32
CA VAL A 19 1.34 62.28 -6.04
C VAL A 19 1.87 60.94 -5.56
N ILE A 20 3.15 60.86 -5.28
CA ILE A 20 3.79 59.67 -4.71
C ILE A 20 3.65 59.78 -3.18
N GLU A 21 2.85 58.91 -2.61
CA GLU A 21 2.74 58.79 -1.14
C GLU A 21 3.71 57.67 -0.66
N PRO A 22 4.34 57.87 0.51
CA PRO A 22 5.15 56.84 1.12
C PRO A 22 4.30 55.56 1.40
N ALA A 23 4.62 54.48 0.78
CA ALA A 23 3.99 53.19 1.00
C ALA A 23 5.02 52.14 1.49
N PRO A 24 4.61 51.16 2.32
CA PRO A 24 5.54 50.11 2.72
C PRO A 24 6.05 49.36 1.51
N PHE A 25 7.35 49.33 1.35
CA PHE A 25 8.02 48.56 0.28
C PHE A 25 8.06 47.09 0.71
N GLN A 26 7.41 46.24 -0.05
CA GLN A 26 7.47 44.77 0.14
C GLN A 26 8.34 44.15 -0.94
N GLN A 27 9.48 43.59 -0.53
CA GLN A 27 10.27 42.76 -1.40
C GLN A 27 9.65 41.36 -1.50
N VAL A 28 9.23 40.96 -2.70
CA VAL A 28 8.70 39.61 -2.95
C VAL A 28 9.86 38.71 -3.33
N ILE A 29 10.21 37.79 -2.46
CA ILE A 29 11.16 36.71 -2.74
C ILE A 29 10.38 35.52 -3.26
N LYS A 30 10.52 35.18 -4.54
CA LYS A 30 9.96 33.96 -5.12
C LYS A 30 10.89 32.80 -4.81
N THR A 31 10.39 31.80 -4.15
CA THR A 31 11.11 30.56 -3.88
C THR A 31 10.27 29.37 -4.31
N SER A 32 10.92 28.27 -4.65
CA SER A 32 10.27 27.00 -4.92
C SER A 32 10.71 25.97 -3.89
N GLY A 33 9.82 25.10 -3.51
CA GLY A 33 10.09 24.01 -2.58
C GLY A 33 9.27 22.79 -2.94
N GLN A 34 9.73 21.62 -2.51
CA GLN A 34 8.99 20.37 -2.62
C GLN A 34 8.44 20.01 -1.24
N VAL A 35 7.15 19.74 -1.18
CA VAL A 35 6.52 19.25 0.04
C VAL A 35 6.70 17.74 0.10
N LEU A 36 7.35 17.25 1.14
CA LEU A 36 7.57 15.83 1.38
C LEU A 36 6.76 15.39 2.60
N ALA A 37 6.32 14.12 2.59
CA ALA A 37 5.74 13.51 3.77
C ALA A 37 6.79 13.34 4.86
N ALA A 38 6.39 13.53 6.13
CA ALA A 38 7.27 13.27 7.26
C ALA A 38 7.67 11.79 7.31
N GLN A 39 8.83 11.51 7.88
CA GLN A 39 9.26 10.14 8.14
C GLN A 39 8.26 9.45 9.10
N GLY A 40 7.69 8.30 8.67
CA GLY A 40 6.64 7.58 9.40
C GLY A 40 5.22 7.84 8.92
N ASP A 41 4.98 8.87 8.11
CA ASP A 41 3.67 9.14 7.52
C ASP A 41 3.46 8.44 6.16
N GLU A 42 4.42 7.62 5.73
CA GLU A 42 4.37 6.81 4.52
C GLU A 42 4.47 5.32 4.86
N SER A 43 3.63 4.51 4.26
CA SER A 43 3.67 3.05 4.38
C SER A 43 3.46 2.40 3.01
N VAL A 44 4.21 1.33 2.76
CA VAL A 44 4.18 0.62 1.49
C VAL A 44 3.45 -0.70 1.65
N ALA A 45 2.44 -0.92 0.82
CA ALA A 45 1.80 -2.22 0.67
C ALA A 45 2.71 -3.12 -0.18
N VAL A 46 3.14 -4.25 0.39
CA VAL A 46 4.05 -5.21 -0.25
C VAL A 46 3.33 -6.50 -0.58
N ALA A 47 3.83 -7.22 -1.59
CA ALA A 47 3.34 -8.53 -1.97
C ALA A 47 3.65 -9.56 -0.87
N THR A 48 2.62 -10.25 -0.40
CA THR A 48 2.73 -11.33 0.61
C THR A 48 2.85 -12.72 -0.02
N VAL A 49 2.51 -12.82 -1.29
CA VAL A 49 2.64 -14.05 -2.12
C VAL A 49 3.18 -13.66 -3.49
N ALA A 50 3.81 -14.62 -4.18
CA ALA A 50 4.20 -14.45 -5.57
C ALA A 50 3.01 -14.68 -6.49
N GLY A 51 2.90 -13.91 -7.58
CA GLY A 51 1.80 -14.05 -8.51
C GLY A 51 1.63 -12.91 -9.49
N VAL A 52 0.52 -12.95 -10.20
CA VAL A 52 0.14 -11.92 -11.17
C VAL A 52 -0.79 -10.92 -10.49
N VAL A 53 -0.47 -9.64 -10.66
CA VAL A 53 -1.20 -8.50 -10.10
C VAL A 53 -2.48 -8.24 -10.86
N SER A 54 -3.57 -8.00 -10.13
CA SER A 54 -4.83 -7.49 -10.64
C SER A 54 -5.37 -6.42 -9.68
N PHE A 55 -5.76 -5.26 -10.21
CA PHE A 55 -6.31 -4.19 -9.37
C PHE A 55 -7.77 -4.43 -9.02
N ARG A 56 -8.12 -4.19 -7.77
CA ARG A 56 -9.50 -4.17 -7.32
C ARG A 56 -10.14 -2.81 -7.57
N GLY A 57 -10.71 -2.64 -8.77
CA GLY A 57 -11.32 -1.38 -9.19
C GLY A 57 -10.29 -0.36 -9.65
N LYS A 58 -10.71 0.89 -9.77
CA LYS A 58 -9.87 1.97 -10.27
C LYS A 58 -9.03 2.54 -9.11
N VAL A 59 -7.85 1.97 -8.89
CA VAL A 59 -6.85 2.54 -7.97
C VAL A 59 -6.05 3.59 -8.72
N THR A 60 -6.03 4.83 -8.24
CA THR A 60 -5.31 5.95 -8.85
C THR A 60 -4.49 6.70 -7.79
N GLU A 61 -3.39 7.31 -8.22
CA GLU A 61 -2.64 8.20 -7.35
C GLU A 61 -3.51 9.37 -6.89
N GLY A 62 -3.36 9.77 -5.64
CA GLY A 62 -4.20 10.78 -4.98
C GLY A 62 -5.53 10.24 -4.43
N MET A 63 -5.89 8.98 -4.66
CA MET A 63 -7.11 8.37 -4.14
C MET A 63 -7.04 8.21 -2.62
N SER A 64 -8.10 8.60 -1.91
CA SER A 64 -8.23 8.37 -0.47
C SER A 64 -8.55 6.92 -0.17
N VAL A 65 -7.85 6.33 0.79
CA VAL A 65 -8.01 4.94 1.21
C VAL A 65 -8.04 4.82 2.73
N GLY A 66 -8.89 3.95 3.23
CA GLY A 66 -8.90 3.56 4.65
C GLY A 66 -7.90 2.44 4.92
N SER A 67 -7.44 2.31 6.16
CA SER A 67 -6.67 1.13 6.57
C SER A 67 -7.49 -0.14 6.36
N GLY A 68 -6.88 -1.17 5.76
CA GLY A 68 -7.56 -2.42 5.41
C GLY A 68 -8.34 -2.38 4.08
N THR A 69 -8.41 -1.23 3.38
CA THR A 69 -9.04 -1.16 2.06
C THR A 69 -8.25 -2.02 1.05
N PRO A 70 -8.90 -2.96 0.35
CA PRO A 70 -8.22 -3.79 -0.65
C PRO A 70 -7.84 -2.94 -1.87
N LEU A 71 -6.55 -2.97 -2.22
CA LEU A 71 -5.96 -2.21 -3.33
C LEU A 71 -5.68 -3.11 -4.52
N VAL A 72 -5.01 -4.24 -4.26
CA VAL A 72 -4.48 -5.14 -5.28
C VAL A 72 -4.84 -6.57 -4.92
N THR A 73 -5.07 -7.41 -5.90
CA THR A 73 -5.20 -8.86 -5.74
C THR A 73 -4.05 -9.53 -6.49
N ILE A 74 -3.38 -10.48 -5.84
CA ILE A 74 -2.32 -11.27 -6.45
C ILE A 74 -2.85 -12.68 -6.68
N SER A 75 -2.89 -13.11 -7.93
CA SER A 75 -3.32 -14.45 -8.32
C SER A 75 -2.12 -15.37 -8.50
N SER A 76 -2.08 -16.47 -7.75
CA SER A 76 -1.04 -17.52 -7.85
C SER A 76 -1.51 -18.76 -8.61
N LYS A 77 -2.68 -18.73 -9.25
CA LYS A 77 -3.34 -19.91 -9.83
C LYS A 77 -2.55 -20.60 -10.96
N ASN A 78 -1.81 -19.81 -11.75
CA ASN A 78 -1.11 -20.28 -12.94
C ASN A 78 0.41 -20.27 -12.80
N ILE A 79 0.91 -20.40 -11.56
CA ILE A 79 2.35 -20.45 -11.28
C ILE A 79 2.81 -21.91 -11.19
N ALA A 80 4.02 -22.19 -11.65
CA ALA A 80 4.58 -23.54 -11.66
C ALA A 80 4.57 -24.22 -10.28
N ASP A 81 4.81 -23.43 -9.22
CA ASP A 81 4.77 -23.90 -7.82
C ASP A 81 3.36 -24.02 -7.24
N GLY A 82 2.32 -23.66 -7.98
CA GLY A 82 0.94 -23.68 -7.55
C GLY A 82 0.59 -22.62 -6.49
N ASP A 83 -0.67 -22.60 -6.09
CA ASP A 83 -1.16 -21.68 -5.06
C ASP A 83 -0.64 -22.09 -3.66
N PRO A 84 0.17 -21.25 -2.99
CA PRO A 84 0.72 -21.56 -1.67
C PRO A 84 -0.38 -21.79 -0.61
N VAL A 85 -1.54 -21.15 -0.73
CA VAL A 85 -2.67 -21.36 0.17
C VAL A 85 -3.26 -22.76 0.01
N GLN A 86 -3.40 -23.23 -1.23
CA GLN A 86 -3.88 -24.59 -1.50
C GLN A 86 -2.90 -25.65 -0.99
N ARG A 87 -1.60 -25.43 -1.15
CA ARG A 87 -0.58 -26.34 -0.60
C ARG A 87 -0.65 -26.40 0.92
N ALA A 88 -0.74 -25.25 1.59
CA ALA A 88 -0.86 -25.18 3.04
C ALA A 88 -2.16 -25.83 3.53
N ARG A 89 -3.26 -25.68 2.80
CA ARG A 89 -4.55 -26.34 3.09
C ARG A 89 -4.41 -27.86 3.01
N ILE A 90 -3.82 -28.38 1.96
CA ILE A 90 -3.60 -29.83 1.81
C ILE A 90 -2.73 -30.37 2.95
N ALA A 91 -1.62 -29.68 3.27
CA ALA A 91 -0.75 -30.06 4.39
C ALA A 91 -1.50 -30.08 5.73
N TYR A 92 -2.34 -29.06 5.97
CA TYR A 92 -3.20 -28.99 7.16
C TYR A 92 -4.22 -30.14 7.21
N GLU A 93 -4.91 -30.44 6.11
CA GLU A 93 -5.90 -31.54 6.08
C GLU A 93 -5.24 -32.91 6.28
N VAL A 94 -4.05 -33.14 5.74
CA VAL A 94 -3.28 -34.37 5.91
C VAL A 94 -2.81 -34.52 7.35
N SER A 95 -2.17 -33.48 7.93
CA SER A 95 -1.67 -33.51 9.29
C SER A 95 -2.81 -33.62 10.33
N LYS A 96 -3.96 -33.01 10.05
CA LYS A 96 -5.15 -33.13 10.90
C LYS A 96 -5.65 -34.58 10.97
N LYS A 97 -5.77 -35.26 9.83
CA LYS A 97 -6.18 -36.68 9.79
C LYS A 97 -5.20 -37.57 10.54
N GLU A 98 -3.89 -37.30 10.39
CA GLU A 98 -2.87 -38.04 11.11
C GLU A 98 -2.95 -37.81 12.63
N TYR A 99 -3.10 -36.55 13.06
CA TYR A 99 -3.32 -36.21 14.47
C TYR A 99 -4.55 -36.91 15.05
N GLU A 100 -5.69 -36.87 14.35
CA GLU A 100 -6.93 -37.52 14.80
C GLU A 100 -6.75 -39.04 14.91
N ARG A 101 -6.07 -39.68 13.95
CA ARG A 101 -5.73 -41.10 13.99
C ARG A 101 -4.82 -41.43 15.19
N MET A 102 -3.72 -40.67 15.37
CA MET A 102 -2.79 -40.90 16.49
C MET A 102 -3.46 -40.69 17.84
N LYS A 103 -4.38 -39.72 17.94
CA LYS A 103 -5.16 -39.45 19.14
C LYS A 103 -6.01 -40.67 19.58
N GLU A 104 -6.59 -41.41 18.65
CA GLU A 104 -7.33 -42.63 18.98
C GLU A 104 -6.39 -43.79 19.32
N LEU A 105 -5.25 -43.90 18.63
CA LEU A 105 -4.30 -44.99 18.87
C LEU A 105 -3.57 -44.85 20.22
N VAL A 106 -3.23 -43.61 20.66
CA VAL A 106 -2.59 -43.38 21.95
C VAL A 106 -3.51 -43.68 23.12
N LYS A 107 -4.82 -43.43 23.02
CA LYS A 107 -5.80 -43.82 24.01
C LYS A 107 -5.81 -45.32 24.26
N ASN A 108 -5.63 -46.09 23.19
CA ASN A 108 -5.58 -47.55 23.24
C ASN A 108 -4.16 -48.10 23.51
N LYS A 109 -3.16 -47.22 23.82
CA LYS A 109 -1.75 -47.58 24.07
C LYS A 109 -1.10 -48.34 22.90
N ILE A 110 -1.52 -48.06 21.66
CA ILE A 110 -1.02 -48.72 20.46
C ILE A 110 0.22 -47.96 19.93
N VAL A 111 0.31 -46.65 20.17
CA VAL A 111 1.44 -45.78 19.81
C VAL A 111 2.00 -45.13 21.06
N SER A 112 3.26 -44.67 20.98
CA SER A 112 3.92 -43.98 22.09
C SER A 112 3.41 -42.55 22.24
N ASP A 113 3.49 -42.00 23.45
CA ASP A 113 3.22 -40.57 23.71
C ASP A 113 4.12 -39.65 22.87
N LYS A 114 5.34 -40.09 22.56
CA LYS A 114 6.27 -39.36 21.70
C LYS A 114 5.74 -39.25 20.26
N ASP A 115 5.23 -40.36 19.71
CA ASP A 115 4.71 -40.36 18.33
C ASP A 115 3.45 -39.51 18.22
N PHE A 116 2.61 -39.55 19.26
CA PHE A 116 1.43 -38.68 19.36
C PHE A 116 1.84 -37.21 19.43
N ALA A 117 2.78 -36.84 20.29
CA ALA A 117 3.29 -35.47 20.42
C ALA A 117 3.88 -34.94 19.11
N GLN A 118 4.54 -35.79 18.32
CA GLN A 118 5.08 -35.42 17.01
C GLN A 118 3.96 -35.17 15.99
N ALA A 119 2.90 -35.97 15.97
CA ALA A 119 1.74 -35.75 15.11
C ALA A 119 1.00 -34.47 15.50
N GLU A 120 0.84 -34.19 16.79
CA GLU A 120 0.25 -32.96 17.32
C GLU A 120 1.06 -31.73 16.90
N GLN A 121 2.39 -31.74 17.05
CA GLN A 121 3.27 -30.67 16.62
C GLN A 121 3.16 -30.42 15.10
N SER A 122 3.13 -31.47 14.29
CA SER A 122 2.99 -31.37 12.84
C SER A 122 1.65 -30.74 12.45
N TYR A 123 0.59 -31.13 13.11
CA TYR A 123 -0.75 -30.57 12.92
C TYR A 123 -0.79 -29.08 13.28
N GLU A 124 -0.26 -28.69 14.46
CA GLU A 124 -0.25 -27.30 14.88
C GLU A 124 0.58 -26.40 13.93
N ASN A 125 1.74 -26.88 13.48
CA ASN A 125 2.57 -26.17 12.50
C ASN A 125 1.85 -25.97 11.15
N ALA A 126 1.19 -27.00 10.66
CA ALA A 126 0.42 -26.93 9.42
C ALA A 126 -0.80 -26.01 9.56
N ARG A 127 -1.47 -26.02 10.73
CA ARG A 127 -2.61 -25.15 11.05
C ARG A 127 -2.18 -23.70 11.02
N LEU A 128 -1.11 -23.33 11.74
CA LEU A 128 -0.59 -21.96 11.79
C LEU A 128 -0.17 -21.46 10.39
N SER A 129 0.47 -22.31 9.61
CA SER A 129 0.87 -21.97 8.24
C SER A 129 -0.34 -21.72 7.35
N TYR A 130 -1.37 -22.56 7.43
CA TYR A 130 -2.60 -22.38 6.66
C TYR A 130 -3.38 -21.13 7.09
N GLU A 131 -3.54 -20.88 8.39
CA GLU A 131 -4.21 -19.69 8.94
C GLU A 131 -3.50 -18.39 8.49
N ALA A 132 -2.17 -18.36 8.55
CA ALA A 132 -1.39 -17.20 8.12
C ALA A 132 -1.55 -16.89 6.62
N LEU A 133 -1.52 -17.93 5.77
CA LEU A 133 -1.62 -17.77 4.31
C LEU A 133 -3.05 -17.55 3.83
N SER A 134 -4.07 -18.13 4.52
CA SER A 134 -5.46 -17.98 4.14
C SER A 134 -6.05 -16.62 4.51
N LYS A 135 -5.39 -15.87 5.39
CA LYS A 135 -5.80 -14.51 5.75
C LYS A 135 -5.81 -13.62 4.50
N ASN A 136 -6.95 -12.97 4.22
CA ASN A 136 -7.16 -12.13 3.04
C ASN A 136 -7.09 -12.88 1.68
N HIS A 137 -7.12 -14.21 1.69
CA HIS A 137 -7.20 -15.01 0.47
C HIS A 137 -8.66 -15.20 0.03
N SER A 138 -8.89 -15.12 -1.27
CA SER A 138 -10.20 -15.33 -1.91
C SER A 138 -10.09 -16.25 -3.11
N ALA A 139 -11.22 -16.63 -3.72
CA ALA A 139 -11.25 -17.44 -4.93
C ALA A 139 -10.48 -16.83 -6.13
N ILE A 140 -10.27 -15.51 -6.13
CA ILE A 140 -9.53 -14.78 -7.16
C ILE A 140 -8.05 -14.61 -6.84
N GLY A 141 -7.64 -14.77 -5.58
CA GLY A 141 -6.25 -14.64 -5.12
C GLY A 141 -6.13 -13.95 -3.77
N GLN A 142 -4.91 -13.60 -3.43
CA GLN A 142 -4.55 -12.90 -2.19
C GLN A 142 -4.82 -11.41 -2.32
N SER A 143 -5.63 -10.86 -1.44
CA SER A 143 -5.93 -9.43 -1.39
C SER A 143 -4.86 -8.69 -0.57
N ILE A 144 -4.23 -7.69 -1.18
CA ILE A 144 -3.31 -6.77 -0.53
C ILE A 144 -4.07 -5.50 -0.18
N THR A 145 -4.04 -5.14 1.09
CA THR A 145 -4.81 -4.02 1.64
C THR A 145 -3.91 -2.85 2.00
N ALA A 146 -4.50 -1.66 2.08
CA ALA A 146 -3.81 -0.46 2.54
C ALA A 146 -3.36 -0.64 4.00
N PRO A 147 -2.06 -0.49 4.32
CA PRO A 147 -1.54 -0.67 5.68
C PRO A 147 -1.98 0.45 6.63
N ILE A 148 -2.18 1.63 6.10
CA ILE A 148 -2.60 2.83 6.83
C ILE A 148 -3.74 3.54 6.09
N ALA A 149 -4.52 4.35 6.79
CA ALA A 149 -5.47 5.26 6.17
C ALA A 149 -4.72 6.50 5.65
N GLY A 150 -5.07 6.96 4.44
CA GLY A 150 -4.40 8.10 3.82
C GLY A 150 -4.73 8.22 2.34
N TYR A 151 -3.74 8.59 1.55
CA TYR A 151 -3.85 8.77 0.10
C TYR A 151 -2.82 7.90 -0.62
N VAL A 152 -3.20 7.33 -1.75
CA VAL A 152 -2.26 6.61 -2.64
C VAL A 152 -1.25 7.63 -3.18
N LYS A 153 0.03 7.46 -2.81
CA LYS A 153 1.12 8.32 -3.25
C LYS A 153 1.65 7.89 -4.62
N SER A 154 1.91 6.59 -4.77
CA SER A 154 2.41 6.02 -6.02
C SER A 154 2.00 4.57 -6.17
N ILE A 155 1.83 4.15 -7.42
CA ILE A 155 1.57 2.77 -7.82
C ILE A 155 2.82 2.28 -8.52
N LEU A 156 3.45 1.23 -7.97
CA LEU A 156 4.77 0.74 -8.40
C LEU A 156 4.67 -0.46 -9.35
N VAL A 157 3.46 -0.95 -9.60
CA VAL A 157 3.19 -2.12 -10.45
C VAL A 157 2.02 -1.84 -11.39
N LYS A 158 1.93 -2.62 -12.46
CA LYS A 158 0.85 -2.53 -13.46
C LYS A 158 -0.04 -3.75 -13.40
N GLU A 159 -1.23 -3.64 -13.97
CA GLU A 159 -2.12 -4.78 -14.20
C GLU A 159 -1.41 -5.83 -15.05
N GLY A 160 -1.40 -7.07 -14.57
CA GLY A 160 -0.75 -8.20 -15.25
C GLY A 160 0.73 -8.40 -14.91
N ASP A 161 1.36 -7.51 -14.13
CA ASP A 161 2.75 -7.69 -13.70
C ASP A 161 2.88 -8.93 -12.80
N TYR A 162 3.97 -9.67 -12.98
CA TYR A 162 4.36 -10.72 -12.06
C TYR A 162 5.19 -10.14 -10.92
N VAL A 163 4.80 -10.44 -9.69
CA VAL A 163 5.46 -9.95 -8.47
C VAL A 163 5.95 -11.09 -7.59
N THR A 164 7.01 -10.81 -6.84
CA THR A 164 7.59 -11.72 -5.85
C THR A 164 7.27 -11.27 -4.43
N ILE A 165 7.41 -12.18 -3.46
CA ILE A 165 7.18 -11.87 -2.04
C ILE A 165 8.11 -10.73 -1.60
N GLY A 166 7.54 -9.74 -0.88
CA GLY A 166 8.25 -8.56 -0.41
C GLY A 166 8.35 -7.42 -1.43
N GLN A 167 7.92 -7.63 -2.68
CA GLN A 167 7.96 -6.58 -3.70
C GLN A 167 6.97 -5.46 -3.35
N PRO A 168 7.39 -4.17 -3.42
CA PRO A 168 6.52 -3.04 -3.18
C PRO A 168 5.50 -2.88 -4.31
N LEU A 169 4.25 -2.62 -3.95
CA LEU A 169 3.13 -2.52 -4.88
C LEU A 169 2.53 -1.12 -4.94
N VAL A 170 2.15 -0.59 -3.78
CA VAL A 170 1.49 0.71 -3.65
C VAL A 170 2.01 1.41 -2.40
N SER A 171 2.39 2.68 -2.55
CA SER A 171 2.75 3.53 -1.43
C SER A 171 1.53 4.38 -1.01
N VAL A 172 1.25 4.41 0.29
CA VAL A 172 0.17 5.19 0.91
C VAL A 172 0.78 6.19 1.88
N THR A 173 0.36 7.44 1.81
CA THR A 173 0.85 8.51 2.68
C THR A 173 -0.28 9.13 3.48
N GLN A 174 0.02 9.52 4.72
CA GLN A 174 -0.86 10.33 5.55
C GLN A 174 -0.40 11.79 5.49
N ASN A 175 -1.31 12.71 5.16
CA ASN A 175 -1.00 14.15 5.15
C ASN A 175 -1.15 14.79 6.56
N ARG A 176 -0.62 14.14 7.59
CA ARG A 176 -0.73 14.67 8.97
C ARG A 176 0.32 15.73 9.30
N ARG A 177 1.51 15.63 8.66
CA ARG A 177 2.61 16.56 8.85
C ARG A 177 3.32 16.76 7.51
N LEU A 178 3.41 18.01 7.07
CA LEU A 178 4.16 18.42 5.88
C LEU A 178 5.37 19.22 6.36
N PHE A 179 6.53 18.93 5.80
CA PHE A 179 7.79 19.65 6.01
C PHE A 179 8.29 20.23 4.70
#